data_752d75b51c62621457bdb0fffb57f479
#
_entry.id   752d75b51c62621457bdb0fffb57f479
#
_cell.length_a   1.000
_cell.length_b   1.000
_cell.length_c   1.000
_cell.angle_alpha   90.00
_cell.angle_beta   90.00
_cell.angle_gamma   90.00
#
_symmetry.space_group_name_H-M   'P 1'
#
loop_
_entity.id
_entity.type
_entity.pdbx_description
1 polymer ?
#
loop_
_entity_poly.entity_id
_entity_poly.type
_entity_poly.pdbx_seq_one_letter_code
_entity_poly.pdbx_strand_id
1 'polypeptide(L)'
;SSHFVGISLGSIVIRQLAEMNPERVKSMIMGGAILKMNFRSQILMKVGNLFKYVLPYLVLYKLFAFIIMPKNNHKKSRNLFINEAKKLYQKEFIKWFKLTAEINPVLKWFRQKELNIPTFYVMGEEDYMFLPAVKKVVSEHTQSSSLFVIENCGHVVNVDKAHVFNEKVIEFITQQNS
;
A
#
# COMPACT_ATOMS: atom_id res chain seq x y z
N SER A 1 -8.35 12.03 18.93
CA SER A 1 -7.96 11.74 17.53
C SER A 1 -6.46 11.51 17.43
N SER A 2 -6.01 10.77 16.39
CA SER A 2 -4.62 10.36 16.21
C SER A 2 -4.19 10.46 14.75
N HIS A 3 -2.87 10.51 14.52
CA HIS A 3 -2.28 10.31 13.20
C HIS A 3 -2.11 8.82 12.95
N PHE A 4 -2.47 8.36 11.75
CA PHE A 4 -2.40 6.96 11.37
C PHE A 4 -1.39 6.76 10.24
N VAL A 5 -0.51 5.77 10.40
CA VAL A 5 0.47 5.36 9.39
C VAL A 5 0.10 3.98 8.88
N GLY A 6 -0.12 3.82 7.58
CA GLY A 6 -0.43 2.54 6.95
C GLY A 6 0.45 2.28 5.73
N ILE A 7 1.05 1.09 5.69
CA ILE A 7 1.91 0.66 4.59
C ILE A 7 1.18 -0.39 3.76
N SER A 8 1.18 -0.22 2.43
CA SER A 8 0.59 -1.18 1.49
C SER A 8 -0.88 -1.45 1.82
N LEU A 9 -1.28 -2.68 2.19
CA LEU A 9 -2.62 -3.01 2.66
C LEU A 9 -3.07 -2.17 3.87
N GLY A 10 -2.13 -1.73 4.72
CA GLY A 10 -2.42 -0.83 5.84
C GLY A 10 -3.03 0.50 5.39
N SER A 11 -2.71 1.00 4.20
CA SER A 11 -3.31 2.21 3.64
C SER A 11 -4.83 2.07 3.43
N ILE A 12 -5.27 0.87 3.05
CA ILE A 12 -6.69 0.56 2.87
C ILE A 12 -7.40 0.53 4.22
N VAL A 13 -6.77 -0.07 5.23
CA VAL A 13 -7.34 -0.18 6.58
C VAL A 13 -7.52 1.20 7.21
N ILE A 14 -6.51 2.07 7.15
CA ILE A 14 -6.62 3.41 7.74
C ILE A 14 -7.59 4.29 6.97
N ARG A 15 -7.67 4.15 5.65
CA ARG A 15 -8.67 4.86 4.84
C ARG A 15 -10.08 4.43 5.19
N GLN A 16 -10.32 3.13 5.38
CA GLN A 16 -11.61 2.60 5.82
C GLN A 16 -11.96 3.10 7.23
N LEU A 17 -10.98 3.12 8.16
CA LEU A 17 -11.17 3.69 9.49
C LEU A 17 -11.61 5.15 9.41
N ALA A 18 -10.99 5.95 8.57
CA ALA A 18 -11.32 7.36 8.38
C ALA A 18 -12.72 7.57 7.76
N GLU A 19 -13.19 6.65 6.91
CA GLU A 19 -14.58 6.68 6.43
C GLU A 19 -15.60 6.40 7.53
N MET A 20 -15.26 5.49 8.45
CA MET A 20 -16.18 5.07 9.53
C MET A 20 -16.18 6.02 10.73
N ASN A 21 -15.02 6.59 11.07
CA ASN A 21 -14.82 7.40 12.28
C ASN A 21 -13.89 8.60 11.97
N PRO A 22 -14.30 9.55 11.10
CA PRO A 22 -13.45 10.64 10.65
C PRO A 22 -12.98 11.54 11.81
N GLU A 23 -13.79 11.70 12.85
CA GLU A 23 -13.48 12.50 14.03
C GLU A 23 -12.33 11.95 14.87
N ARG A 24 -11.96 10.68 14.68
CA ARG A 24 -10.85 10.03 15.37
C ARG A 24 -9.52 10.13 14.61
N VAL A 25 -9.54 10.62 13.38
CA VAL A 25 -8.39 10.67 12.48
C VAL A 25 -7.93 12.11 12.28
N LYS A 26 -6.77 12.46 12.86
CA LYS A 26 -6.14 13.77 12.63
C LYS A 26 -5.52 13.86 11.24
N SER A 27 -4.80 12.82 10.83
CA SER A 27 -4.23 12.70 9.49
C SER A 27 -3.93 11.25 9.14
N MET A 28 -3.75 10.98 7.85
CA MET A 28 -3.39 9.68 7.31
C MET A 28 -2.06 9.77 6.56
N ILE A 29 -1.12 8.87 6.89
CA ILE A 29 0.14 8.69 6.17
C ILE A 29 0.10 7.32 5.47
N MET A 30 0.16 7.33 4.15
CA MET A 30 -0.03 6.17 3.30
C MET A 30 1.24 5.82 2.53
N GLY A 31 2.06 4.91 3.08
CA GLY A 31 3.28 4.45 2.43
C GLY A 31 3.03 3.28 1.47
N GLY A 32 3.54 3.36 0.22
CA GLY A 32 3.28 2.33 -0.79
C GLY A 32 1.79 2.04 -0.95
N ALA A 33 0.98 3.09 -1.07
CA ALA A 33 -0.49 3.01 -1.01
C ALA A 33 -1.10 2.23 -2.17
N ILE A 34 -2.11 1.42 -1.87
CA ILE A 34 -2.86 0.65 -2.85
C ILE A 34 -4.22 1.33 -3.08
N LEU A 35 -4.36 2.05 -4.19
CA LEU A 35 -5.60 2.73 -4.57
C LEU A 35 -6.28 2.13 -5.80
N LYS A 36 -5.57 1.34 -6.60
CA LYS A 36 -6.11 0.66 -7.78
C LYS A 36 -5.32 -0.59 -8.07
N MET A 37 -6.02 -1.68 -8.35
CA MET A 37 -5.43 -2.86 -8.96
C MET A 37 -5.30 -2.64 -10.46
N ASN A 38 -4.08 -2.44 -10.96
CA ASN A 38 -3.82 -2.29 -12.39
C ASN A 38 -3.98 -3.64 -13.13
N PHE A 39 -3.88 -3.63 -14.47
CA PHE A 39 -4.05 -4.84 -15.29
C PHE A 39 -3.08 -5.97 -14.88
N ARG A 40 -1.82 -5.64 -14.56
CA ARG A 40 -0.81 -6.61 -14.11
C ARG A 40 -1.19 -7.24 -12.77
N SER A 41 -1.63 -6.42 -11.82
CA SER A 41 -2.09 -6.93 -10.52
C SER A 41 -3.37 -7.75 -10.65
N GLN A 42 -4.28 -7.41 -11.56
CA GLN A 42 -5.47 -8.23 -11.82
C GLN A 42 -5.12 -9.59 -12.44
N ILE A 43 -4.20 -9.64 -13.40
CA ILE A 43 -3.68 -10.92 -13.92
C ILE A 43 -3.05 -11.73 -12.82
N LEU A 44 -2.19 -11.12 -12.01
CA LEU A 44 -1.53 -11.77 -10.89
C LEU A 44 -2.54 -12.37 -9.90
N MET A 45 -3.61 -11.63 -9.61
CA MET A 45 -4.71 -12.10 -8.75
C MET A 45 -5.48 -13.25 -9.40
N LYS A 46 -5.74 -13.22 -10.71
CA LYS A 46 -6.39 -14.32 -11.44
C LYS A 46 -5.53 -15.59 -11.43
N VAL A 47 -4.23 -15.46 -11.71
CA VAL A 47 -3.27 -16.58 -11.64
C VAL A 47 -3.21 -17.13 -10.22
N GLY A 48 -3.06 -16.27 -9.22
CA GLY A 48 -3.08 -16.70 -7.82
C GLY A 48 -4.38 -17.41 -7.43
N ASN A 49 -5.53 -16.92 -7.91
CA ASN A 49 -6.83 -17.55 -7.63
C ASN A 49 -6.96 -18.93 -8.26
N LEU A 50 -6.41 -19.13 -9.46
CA LEU A 50 -6.40 -20.43 -10.14
C LEU A 50 -5.52 -21.45 -9.40
N PHE A 51 -4.37 -21.01 -8.92
CA PHE A 51 -3.36 -21.91 -8.36
C PHE A 51 -3.32 -21.97 -6.82
N LYS A 52 -4.12 -21.18 -6.10
CA LYS A 52 -4.07 -21.07 -4.62
C LYS A 52 -4.32 -22.36 -3.84
N TYR A 53 -4.96 -23.34 -4.47
CA TYR A 53 -5.22 -24.66 -3.87
C TYR A 53 -4.23 -25.74 -4.34
N VAL A 54 -3.52 -25.51 -5.43
CA VAL A 54 -2.62 -26.47 -6.06
C VAL A 54 -1.17 -26.17 -5.68
N LEU A 55 -0.79 -24.89 -5.66
CA LEU A 55 0.56 -24.47 -5.32
C LEU A 55 0.70 -24.14 -3.83
N PRO A 56 1.83 -24.49 -3.20
CA PRO A 56 2.16 -24.00 -1.87
C PRO A 56 2.11 -22.46 -1.85
N TYR A 57 1.46 -21.89 -0.85
CA TYR A 57 1.28 -20.43 -0.75
C TYR A 57 2.60 -19.64 -0.79
N LEU A 58 3.70 -20.21 -0.28
CA LEU A 58 5.02 -19.57 -0.34
C LEU A 58 5.55 -19.39 -1.77
N VAL A 59 5.17 -20.28 -2.71
CA VAL A 59 5.52 -20.13 -4.13
C VAL A 59 4.82 -18.92 -4.71
N LEU A 60 3.52 -18.78 -4.42
CA LEU A 60 2.73 -17.62 -4.84
C LEU A 60 3.25 -16.32 -4.21
N TYR A 61 3.60 -16.34 -2.92
CA TYR A 61 4.19 -15.19 -2.24
C TYR A 61 5.52 -14.75 -2.86
N LYS A 62 6.40 -15.70 -3.16
CA LYS A 62 7.66 -15.40 -3.86
C LYS A 62 7.40 -14.77 -5.22
N LEU A 63 6.49 -15.35 -6.00
CA LEU A 63 6.10 -14.80 -7.31
C LEU A 63 5.59 -13.36 -7.15
N PHE A 64 4.69 -13.10 -6.21
CA PHE A 64 4.16 -11.77 -5.93
C PHE A 64 5.27 -10.80 -5.52
N ALA A 65 6.17 -11.23 -4.63
CA ALA A 65 7.29 -10.41 -4.19
C ALA A 65 8.20 -9.99 -5.35
N PHE A 66 8.50 -10.89 -6.28
CA PHE A 66 9.31 -10.58 -7.46
C PHE A 66 8.61 -9.68 -8.47
N ILE A 67 7.28 -9.78 -8.61
CA ILE A 67 6.51 -8.92 -9.52
C ILE A 67 6.36 -7.50 -8.96
N ILE A 68 6.11 -7.37 -7.65
CA ILE A 68 5.94 -6.07 -6.98
C ILE A 68 7.31 -5.37 -6.78
N MET A 69 8.35 -6.15 -6.51
CA MET A 69 9.69 -5.69 -6.18
C MET A 69 10.75 -6.34 -7.10
N PRO A 70 10.78 -6.02 -8.42
CA PRO A 70 11.59 -6.76 -9.39
C PRO A 70 13.09 -6.43 -9.36
N LYS A 71 13.47 -5.23 -8.92
CA LYS A 71 14.85 -4.73 -9.03
C LYS A 71 15.77 -5.27 -7.93
N ASN A 72 17.08 -5.17 -8.15
CA ASN A 72 18.10 -5.64 -7.19
C ASN A 72 18.15 -4.81 -5.92
N ASN A 73 17.94 -3.49 -6.01
CA ASN A 73 17.85 -2.58 -4.85
C ASN A 73 16.64 -2.90 -3.94
N HIS A 74 15.61 -3.59 -4.44
CA HIS A 74 14.47 -4.08 -3.64
C HIS A 74 14.74 -5.39 -2.91
N LYS A 75 15.95 -5.95 -2.98
CA LYS A 75 16.26 -7.28 -2.40
C LYS A 75 15.98 -7.35 -0.91
N LYS A 76 16.26 -6.28 -0.17
CA LYS A 76 16.04 -6.23 1.29
C LYS A 76 14.56 -6.35 1.64
N SER A 77 13.72 -5.50 1.06
CA SER A 77 12.28 -5.50 1.29
C SER A 77 11.62 -6.77 0.77
N ARG A 78 12.03 -7.28 -0.41
CA ARG A 78 11.55 -8.54 -0.95
C ARG A 78 11.87 -9.74 -0.04
N ASN A 79 13.09 -9.82 0.49
CA ASN A 79 13.47 -10.88 1.40
C ASN A 79 12.70 -10.79 2.73
N LEU A 80 12.53 -9.60 3.27
CA LEU A 80 11.73 -9.39 4.47
C LEU A 80 10.29 -9.83 4.25
N PHE A 81 9.67 -9.41 3.14
CA PHE A 81 8.31 -9.79 2.78
C PHE A 81 8.14 -11.33 2.68
N ILE A 82 9.09 -12.02 2.03
CA ILE A 82 9.08 -13.49 1.91
C ILE A 82 9.28 -14.15 3.28
N ASN A 83 10.16 -13.61 4.13
CA ASN A 83 10.41 -14.17 5.46
C ASN A 83 9.21 -14.00 6.40
N GLU A 84 8.52 -12.87 6.34
CA GLU A 84 7.28 -12.68 7.09
C GLU A 84 6.17 -13.61 6.58
N ALA A 85 6.11 -13.85 5.27
CA ALA A 85 5.16 -14.79 4.70
C ALA A 85 5.34 -16.24 5.21
N LYS A 86 6.56 -16.64 5.56
CA LYS A 86 6.83 -17.99 6.15
C LYS A 86 6.15 -18.20 7.51
N LYS A 87 5.80 -17.11 8.21
CA LYS A 87 5.11 -17.17 9.50
C LYS A 87 3.60 -17.38 9.37
N LEU A 88 3.06 -17.25 8.15
CA LEU A 88 1.65 -17.45 7.87
C LEU A 88 1.32 -18.91 7.60
N TYR A 89 0.10 -19.30 7.90
CA TYR A 89 -0.44 -20.58 7.46
C TYR A 89 -1.16 -20.42 6.10
N GLN A 90 -1.19 -21.50 5.31
CA GLN A 90 -1.88 -21.50 4.03
C GLN A 90 -3.36 -21.07 4.14
N LYS A 91 -4.04 -21.46 5.21
CA LYS A 91 -5.43 -21.06 5.48
C LYS A 91 -5.58 -19.53 5.59
N GLU A 92 -4.64 -18.86 6.27
CA GLU A 92 -4.66 -17.41 6.41
C GLU A 92 -4.33 -16.72 5.09
N PHE A 93 -3.36 -17.24 4.33
CA PHE A 93 -3.08 -16.75 2.98
C PHE A 93 -4.33 -16.78 2.09
N ILE A 94 -5.07 -17.89 2.08
CA ILE A 94 -6.30 -18.03 1.26
C ILE A 94 -7.37 -17.02 1.68
N LYS A 95 -7.54 -16.75 2.98
CA LYS A 95 -8.48 -15.74 3.48
C LYS A 95 -8.10 -14.34 2.99
N TRP A 96 -6.85 -13.93 3.19
CA TRP A 96 -6.34 -12.64 2.73
C TRP A 96 -6.42 -12.49 1.21
N PHE A 97 -6.13 -13.57 0.50
CA PHE A 97 -6.19 -13.61 -0.96
C PHE A 97 -7.63 -13.39 -1.48
N LYS A 98 -8.62 -14.02 -0.85
CA LYS A 98 -10.04 -13.81 -1.19
C LYS A 98 -10.44 -12.35 -0.92
N LEU A 99 -10.08 -11.82 0.24
CA LEU A 99 -10.38 -10.43 0.59
C LEU A 99 -9.80 -9.43 -0.44
N THR A 100 -8.56 -9.64 -0.86
CA THR A 100 -7.93 -8.76 -1.88
C THR A 100 -8.59 -8.86 -3.25
N ALA A 101 -9.24 -9.96 -3.59
CA ALA A 101 -10.00 -10.09 -4.83
C ALA A 101 -11.30 -9.26 -4.81
N GLU A 102 -11.88 -9.05 -3.64
CA GLU A 102 -13.16 -8.34 -3.43
C GLU A 102 -13.00 -6.83 -3.17
N ILE A 103 -11.77 -6.35 -3.02
CA ILE A 103 -11.49 -4.99 -2.58
C ILE A 103 -11.70 -3.90 -3.66
N ASN A 104 -11.82 -4.27 -4.94
CA ASN A 104 -11.91 -3.32 -6.04
C ASN A 104 -13.04 -2.27 -5.91
N PRO A 105 -14.25 -2.60 -5.45
CA PRO A 105 -15.31 -1.60 -5.23
C PRO A 105 -14.91 -0.58 -4.17
N VAL A 106 -14.28 -1.02 -3.08
CA VAL A 106 -13.78 -0.13 -2.00
C VAL A 106 -12.69 0.80 -2.52
N LEU A 107 -11.74 0.28 -3.29
CA LEU A 107 -10.69 1.12 -3.91
C LEU A 107 -11.27 2.11 -4.92
N LYS A 108 -12.35 1.76 -5.64
CA LYS A 108 -13.05 2.68 -6.52
C LYS A 108 -13.66 3.82 -5.71
N TRP A 109 -14.35 3.52 -4.64
CA TRP A 109 -14.93 4.50 -3.72
C TRP A 109 -13.87 5.46 -3.17
N PHE A 110 -12.74 4.95 -2.67
CA PHE A 110 -11.65 5.76 -2.14
C PHE A 110 -11.07 6.76 -3.16
N ARG A 111 -11.05 6.40 -4.43
CA ARG A 111 -10.59 7.30 -5.50
C ARG A 111 -11.61 8.37 -5.88
N GLN A 112 -12.89 8.11 -5.68
CA GLN A 112 -13.98 9.01 -6.07
C GLN A 112 -14.35 10.02 -4.99
N LYS A 113 -14.03 9.69 -3.73
CA LYS A 113 -14.41 10.51 -2.58
C LYS A 113 -13.17 11.07 -1.90
N GLU A 114 -12.97 12.38 -1.97
CA GLU A 114 -12.01 13.08 -1.12
C GLU A 114 -12.56 13.17 0.31
N LEU A 115 -11.72 12.91 1.31
CA LEU A 115 -12.02 13.18 2.72
C LEU A 115 -11.36 14.49 3.12
N ASN A 116 -12.04 15.30 3.91
CA ASN A 116 -11.44 16.50 4.50
C ASN A 116 -10.54 16.13 5.70
N ILE A 117 -9.57 15.23 5.46
CA ILE A 117 -8.57 14.76 6.43
C ILE A 117 -7.21 14.84 5.75
N PRO A 118 -6.24 15.57 6.33
CA PRO A 118 -4.89 15.66 5.77
C PRO A 118 -4.32 14.28 5.47
N THR A 119 -4.01 14.02 4.20
CA THR A 119 -3.53 12.72 3.73
C THR A 119 -2.21 12.87 3.00
N PHE A 120 -1.18 12.20 3.52
CA PHE A 120 0.16 12.22 2.95
C PHE A 120 0.52 10.87 2.35
N TYR A 121 0.71 10.85 1.04
CA TYR A 121 1.17 9.67 0.32
C TYR A 121 2.70 9.70 0.20
N VAL A 122 3.37 8.62 0.64
CA VAL A 122 4.81 8.40 0.48
C VAL A 122 5.02 7.18 -0.39
N MET A 123 5.47 7.40 -1.63
CA MET A 123 5.57 6.35 -2.64
C MET A 123 7.00 6.20 -3.12
N GLY A 124 7.39 4.98 -3.49
CA GLY A 124 8.65 4.77 -4.20
C GLY A 124 8.49 5.09 -5.69
N GLU A 125 9.50 5.73 -6.29
CA GLU A 125 9.55 6.02 -7.73
C GLU A 125 9.43 4.75 -8.58
N GLU A 126 9.96 3.64 -8.09
CA GLU A 126 9.98 2.34 -8.75
C GLU A 126 8.78 1.44 -8.40
N ASP A 127 7.79 1.99 -7.70
CA ASP A 127 6.50 1.32 -7.50
C ASP A 127 5.61 1.46 -8.75
N TYR A 128 6.01 0.82 -9.82
CA TYR A 128 5.32 0.89 -11.12
C TYR A 128 3.89 0.35 -11.10
N MET A 129 3.53 -0.37 -10.05
CA MET A 129 2.22 -0.99 -9.93
C MET A 129 1.19 -0.03 -9.35
N PHE A 130 1.55 0.76 -8.36
CA PHE A 130 0.60 1.54 -7.57
C PHE A 130 0.81 3.05 -7.67
N LEU A 131 2.04 3.55 -7.87
CA LEU A 131 2.35 4.98 -7.97
C LEU A 131 1.49 5.73 -9.01
N PRO A 132 1.23 5.21 -10.23
CA PRO A 132 0.41 5.95 -11.20
C PRO A 132 -1.01 6.25 -10.72
N ALA A 133 -1.61 5.33 -9.97
CA ALA A 133 -2.94 5.53 -9.42
C ALA A 133 -2.95 6.56 -8.28
N VAL A 134 -1.89 6.58 -7.46
CA VAL A 134 -1.73 7.56 -6.38
C VAL A 134 -1.52 8.97 -6.97
N LYS A 135 -0.64 9.12 -7.97
CA LYS A 135 -0.46 10.42 -8.67
C LYS A 135 -1.78 10.98 -9.18
N LYS A 136 -2.61 10.13 -9.79
CA LYS A 136 -3.92 10.53 -10.28
C LYS A 136 -4.84 10.99 -9.14
N VAL A 137 -4.93 10.21 -8.06
CA VAL A 137 -5.79 10.57 -6.92
C VAL A 137 -5.34 11.89 -6.28
N VAL A 138 -4.05 12.09 -6.07
CA VAL A 138 -3.54 13.35 -5.49
C VAL A 138 -3.82 14.55 -6.40
N SER A 139 -3.78 14.37 -7.73
CA SER A 139 -4.15 15.45 -8.66
C SER A 139 -5.64 15.76 -8.68
N GLU A 140 -6.50 14.85 -8.21
CA GLU A 140 -7.95 15.01 -8.10
C GLU A 140 -8.38 15.46 -6.69
N HIS A 141 -7.66 15.02 -5.64
CA HIS A 141 -7.91 15.31 -4.22
C HIS A 141 -6.97 16.43 -3.73
N THR A 142 -7.14 17.62 -4.25
CA THR A 142 -6.19 18.72 -4.06
C THR A 142 -6.32 19.47 -2.74
N GLN A 143 -7.42 19.30 -2.02
CA GLN A 143 -7.67 20.01 -0.77
C GLN A 143 -7.01 19.34 0.45
N SER A 144 -6.91 18.03 0.42
CA SER A 144 -6.48 17.25 1.58
C SER A 144 -5.27 16.35 1.33
N SER A 145 -4.89 16.13 0.07
CA SER A 145 -3.89 15.12 -0.29
C SER A 145 -2.58 15.72 -0.80
N SER A 146 -1.48 15.18 -0.31
CA SER A 146 -0.11 15.49 -0.79
C SER A 146 0.68 14.21 -1.09
N LEU A 147 1.69 14.32 -1.95
CA LEU A 147 2.50 13.19 -2.41
C LEU A 147 3.99 13.53 -2.32
N PHE A 148 4.74 12.64 -1.71
CA PHE A 148 6.20 12.59 -1.79
C PHE A 148 6.65 11.30 -2.46
N VAL A 149 7.50 11.42 -3.48
CA VAL A 149 8.06 10.29 -4.22
C VAL A 149 9.53 10.13 -3.87
N ILE A 150 9.90 8.95 -3.34
CA ILE A 150 11.28 8.64 -2.96
C ILE A 150 11.99 8.01 -4.16
N GLU A 151 13.08 8.63 -4.60
CA GLU A 151 13.91 8.15 -5.72
C GLU A 151 14.59 6.82 -5.40
N ASN A 152 14.78 5.99 -6.43
CA ASN A 152 15.44 4.67 -6.34
C ASN A 152 14.84 3.81 -5.21
N CYS A 153 13.54 3.82 -5.06
CA CYS A 153 12.79 3.15 -3.99
C CYS A 153 11.63 2.34 -4.58
N GLY A 154 11.46 1.13 -4.08
CA GLY A 154 10.37 0.25 -4.47
C GLY A 154 9.09 0.46 -3.67
N HIS A 155 8.24 -0.57 -3.66
CA HIS A 155 6.92 -0.53 -3.01
C HIS A 155 6.99 -0.38 -1.47
N VAL A 156 7.97 -1.01 -0.81
CA VAL A 156 8.06 -1.05 0.66
C VAL A 156 8.96 0.09 1.16
N VAL A 157 8.47 1.32 1.01
CA VAL A 157 9.21 2.58 1.22
C VAL A 157 9.84 2.70 2.62
N ASN A 158 9.15 2.21 3.65
CA ASN A 158 9.59 2.24 5.04
C ASN A 158 10.72 1.24 5.35
N VAL A 159 11.05 0.34 4.42
CA VAL A 159 12.16 -0.62 4.52
C VAL A 159 13.30 -0.25 3.58
N ASP A 160 12.96 0.09 2.33
CA ASP A 160 13.96 0.42 1.29
C ASP A 160 14.68 1.73 1.60
N LYS A 161 13.95 2.73 2.10
CA LYS A 161 14.44 4.08 2.40
C LYS A 161 13.92 4.58 3.76
N ALA A 162 14.12 3.78 4.81
CA ALA A 162 13.55 4.00 6.14
C ALA A 162 13.85 5.40 6.71
N HIS A 163 15.08 5.91 6.56
CA HIS A 163 15.46 7.22 7.06
C HIS A 163 14.63 8.34 6.40
N VAL A 164 14.59 8.37 5.05
CA VAL A 164 13.84 9.37 4.29
C VAL A 164 12.35 9.28 4.59
N PHE A 165 11.81 8.05 4.65
CA PHE A 165 10.42 7.82 5.02
C PHE A 165 10.09 8.41 6.38
N ASN A 166 10.87 8.08 7.41
CA ASN A 166 10.63 8.54 8.78
C ASN A 166 10.74 10.07 8.89
N GLU A 167 11.77 10.67 8.27
CA GLU A 167 11.95 12.12 8.24
C GLU A 167 10.73 12.84 7.68
N LYS A 168 10.26 12.42 6.49
CA LYS A 168 9.10 13.04 5.83
C LYS A 168 7.78 12.82 6.58
N VAL A 169 7.62 11.67 7.21
CA VAL A 169 6.44 11.38 8.04
C VAL A 169 6.42 12.25 9.31
N ILE A 170 7.56 12.39 9.98
CA ILE A 170 7.68 13.22 11.19
C ILE A 170 7.45 14.70 10.83
N GLU A 171 8.07 15.19 9.75
CA GLU A 171 7.85 16.55 9.24
C GLU A 171 6.36 16.83 9.00
N PHE A 172 5.68 15.94 8.27
CA PHE A 172 4.25 16.08 8.00
C PHE A 172 3.41 16.08 9.29
N ILE A 173 3.65 15.15 10.21
CA ILE A 173 2.89 15.08 11.48
C ILE A 173 3.09 16.34 12.33
N THR A 174 4.32 16.88 12.36
CA THR A 174 4.63 18.10 13.11
C THR A 174 3.84 19.29 12.57
N GLN A 175 3.78 19.44 11.25
CA GLN A 175 2.99 20.48 10.58
C GLN A 175 1.48 20.39 10.88
N GLN A 176 0.95 19.20 11.10
CA GLN A 176 -0.48 19.01 11.43
C GLN A 176 -0.79 19.29 12.92
N ASN A 177 0.21 19.50 13.77
CA ASN A 177 0.04 19.81 15.18
C ASN A 177 0.29 21.31 15.50
N SER A 178 0.78 22.08 14.51
CA SER A 178 0.97 23.52 14.59
C SER A 178 -0.31 24.26 14.26
#